data_641e11b58a0621d76fe8e28390d74218
#
_entry.id   641e11b58a0621d76fe8e28390d74218
#
_cell.length_a   1.000
_cell.length_b   1.000
_cell.length_c   1.000
_cell.angle_alpha   90.00
_cell.angle_beta   90.00
_cell.angle_gamma   90.00
#
_symmetry.space_group_name_H-M   'P 1'
#
loop_
_entity.id
_entity.type
_entity.pdbx_description
1 polymer ?
#
loop_
_entity_poly.entity_id
_entity_poly.type
_entity_poly.pdbx_seq_one_letter_code
_entity_poly.pdbx_strand_id
1 'polypeptide(L)'
;MMGGNFVGGSSAGMSIHKSEGLVPINDKGASNIPGLYAAGDALGSHMAGAIYTQVGSSLAGSAVQGAIASEAAAEYAKGMTLPKISNAKIKTIKEEILAPLKREKGYGPAWVTQTLQGIMIPNFVLYIKKESLLKAALAYVEELRDHHMPMLRAADLHELRLAHETANMIISAEMKLKASLMRKESRCSHYRLDYPEPDTKNWNAWINIYKGHDGEMKLEKQPFDSWPS
;
A
#
# COMPACT_ATOMS: atom_id res chain seq x y z
N MET A 1 -19.51 12.09 38.27
CA MET A 1 -20.11 11.52 37.03
C MET A 1 -20.29 12.67 36.08
N MET A 2 -19.46 12.79 35.07
CA MET A 2 -19.66 13.78 34.02
C MET A 2 -20.63 13.20 33.00
N GLY A 3 -21.86 13.68 32.99
CA GLY A 3 -22.86 13.39 31.97
C GLY A 3 -22.49 14.14 30.70
N GLY A 4 -21.63 13.58 29.88
CA GLY A 4 -21.40 14.09 28.54
C GLY A 4 -22.42 13.49 27.60
N ASN A 5 -23.14 14.30 26.85
CA ASN A 5 -23.91 13.85 25.72
C ASN A 5 -22.95 13.25 24.70
N PHE A 6 -23.11 11.96 24.41
CA PHE A 6 -22.44 11.34 23.28
C PHE A 6 -22.94 11.99 21.99
N VAL A 7 -22.17 12.88 21.43
CA VAL A 7 -22.40 13.34 20.06
C VAL A 7 -21.90 12.24 19.15
N GLY A 8 -22.78 11.63 18.36
CA GLY A 8 -22.43 10.58 17.42
C GLY A 8 -21.40 11.11 16.40
N GLY A 9 -20.17 10.70 16.57
CA GLY A 9 -19.08 10.86 15.60
C GLY A 9 -18.60 9.48 15.16
N SER A 10 -17.75 9.43 14.15
CA SER A 10 -17.03 8.21 13.79
C SER A 10 -16.31 7.69 15.03
N SER A 11 -16.37 6.37 15.26
CA SER A 11 -15.67 5.75 16.37
C SER A 11 -14.18 6.09 16.30
N ALA A 12 -13.65 6.72 17.34
CA ALA A 12 -12.23 6.94 17.49
C ALA A 12 -11.58 5.60 17.85
N GLY A 13 -10.81 5.07 16.94
CA GLY A 13 -10.03 3.85 17.13
C GLY A 13 -8.71 3.96 16.39
N MET A 14 -7.75 3.11 16.76
CA MET A 14 -6.50 3.03 15.99
C MET A 14 -6.80 2.43 14.63
N SER A 15 -6.46 3.16 13.56
CA SER A 15 -6.58 2.71 12.19
C SER A 15 -5.30 3.00 11.42
N ILE A 16 -5.10 2.32 10.30
CA ILE A 16 -4.03 2.68 9.38
C ILE A 16 -4.45 3.97 8.70
N HIS A 17 -3.74 5.05 9.01
CA HIS A 17 -4.01 6.35 8.42
C HIS A 17 -3.60 6.39 6.96
N LYS A 18 -2.40 5.89 6.65
CA LYS A 18 -1.88 5.73 5.29
C LYS A 18 -0.86 4.60 5.25
N SER A 19 -0.66 4.05 4.08
CA SER A 19 0.47 3.16 3.78
C SER A 19 1.57 3.95 3.10
N GLU A 20 2.78 3.42 3.12
CA GLU A 20 3.85 3.93 2.29
C GLU A 20 3.54 3.66 0.82
N GLY A 21 4.01 4.55 -0.02
CA GLY A 21 3.72 4.54 -1.45
C GLY A 21 4.86 4.03 -2.29
N LEU A 22 4.99 4.62 -3.47
CA LEU A 22 6.04 4.32 -4.43
C LEU A 22 7.43 4.52 -3.84
N VAL A 23 8.36 3.61 -4.16
CA VAL A 23 9.80 3.75 -3.83
C VAL A 23 10.43 4.76 -4.78
N PRO A 24 10.83 5.95 -4.29
CA PRO A 24 11.47 6.93 -5.15
C PRO A 24 12.94 6.58 -5.39
N ILE A 25 13.45 6.93 -6.57
CA ILE A 25 14.87 6.78 -6.93
C ILE A 25 15.67 8.07 -6.77
N ASN A 26 14.98 9.18 -6.48
CA ASN A 26 15.59 10.49 -6.26
C ASN A 26 14.67 11.38 -5.41
N ASP A 27 15.16 12.57 -5.05
CA ASP A 27 14.44 13.59 -4.29
C ASP A 27 13.25 14.23 -5.03
N LYS A 28 13.08 13.95 -6.30
CA LYS A 28 12.00 14.47 -7.15
C LYS A 28 10.77 13.56 -7.23
N GLY A 29 10.75 12.49 -6.44
CA GLY A 29 9.64 11.53 -6.43
C GLY A 29 9.54 10.66 -7.69
N ALA A 30 10.61 10.57 -8.49
CA ALA A 30 10.65 9.69 -9.64
C ALA A 30 10.74 8.22 -9.21
N SER A 31 10.08 7.32 -9.95
CA SER A 31 10.20 5.88 -9.76
C SER A 31 11.25 5.26 -10.70
N ASN A 32 11.51 3.97 -10.50
CA ASN A 32 12.28 3.18 -11.46
C ASN A 32 11.55 2.90 -12.79
N ILE A 33 10.29 3.31 -12.89
CA ILE A 33 9.51 3.27 -14.14
C ILE A 33 9.65 4.64 -14.80
N PRO A 34 10.28 4.76 -15.98
CA PRO A 34 10.48 6.04 -16.64
C PRO A 34 9.18 6.81 -16.87
N GLY A 35 9.15 8.07 -16.46
CA GLY A 35 7.97 8.93 -16.60
C GLY A 35 6.92 8.78 -15.49
N LEU A 36 7.11 7.88 -14.53
CA LEU A 36 6.22 7.74 -13.37
C LEU A 36 6.81 8.45 -12.15
N TYR A 37 6.08 9.43 -11.64
CA TYR A 37 6.39 10.21 -10.46
C TYR A 37 5.28 10.06 -9.43
N ALA A 38 5.61 10.24 -8.15
CA ALA A 38 4.63 10.24 -7.08
C ALA A 38 4.87 11.38 -6.10
N ALA A 39 3.79 11.85 -5.47
CA ALA A 39 3.81 12.87 -4.42
C ALA A 39 2.70 12.60 -3.42
N GLY A 40 2.76 13.22 -2.25
CA GLY A 40 1.77 13.08 -1.20
C GLY A 40 1.62 11.64 -0.72
N ASP A 41 0.39 11.19 -0.53
CA ASP A 41 0.10 9.84 -0.04
C ASP A 41 0.55 8.73 -1.01
N ALA A 42 0.64 9.02 -2.32
CA ALA A 42 1.15 8.07 -3.30
C ALA A 42 2.67 7.83 -3.19
N LEU A 43 3.41 8.79 -2.63
CA LEU A 43 4.82 8.66 -2.25
C LEU A 43 4.95 8.22 -0.79
N GLY A 44 3.93 8.50 0.02
CA GLY A 44 3.90 8.22 1.44
C GLY A 44 4.84 9.12 2.26
N SER A 45 5.19 8.66 3.45
CA SER A 45 6.16 9.33 4.31
C SER A 45 7.59 8.84 4.11
N HIS A 46 7.88 8.19 3.00
CA HIS A 46 9.22 7.65 2.71
C HIS A 46 10.31 8.72 2.84
N MET A 47 10.09 9.90 2.26
CA MET A 47 11.01 11.04 2.32
C MET A 47 11.17 11.63 3.73
N ALA A 48 10.23 11.38 4.63
CA ALA A 48 10.24 11.86 6.02
C ALA A 48 10.59 10.76 7.03
N GLY A 49 11.16 9.63 6.59
CA GLY A 49 11.54 8.53 7.45
C GLY A 49 10.36 7.71 7.97
N ALA A 50 9.23 7.69 7.25
CA ALA A 50 8.03 6.90 7.56
C ALA A 50 7.36 7.24 8.90
N ILE A 51 7.55 8.44 9.44
CA ILE A 51 6.95 8.91 10.69
C ILE A 51 6.03 10.11 10.40
N TYR A 52 4.83 10.06 10.96
CA TYR A 52 3.93 11.20 11.00
C TYR A 52 4.31 12.09 12.21
N THR A 53 5.12 13.12 11.97
CA THR A 53 5.79 13.86 13.03
C THR A 53 4.99 14.99 13.64
N GLN A 54 4.03 15.56 12.91
CA GLN A 54 3.19 16.65 13.42
C GLN A 54 1.91 16.87 12.62
N VAL A 55 0.92 17.49 13.26
CA VAL A 55 -0.36 17.84 12.63
C VAL A 55 -0.13 18.76 11.44
N GLY A 56 -0.77 18.49 10.33
CA GLY A 56 -0.66 19.27 9.10
C GLY A 56 0.51 18.92 8.19
N SER A 57 1.46 18.09 8.64
CA SER A 57 2.62 17.69 7.82
C SER A 57 2.22 17.00 6.52
N SER A 58 1.13 16.25 6.49
CA SER A 58 0.62 15.62 5.26
C SER A 58 0.21 16.65 4.22
N LEU A 59 -0.52 17.70 4.58
CA LEU A 59 -0.97 18.73 3.63
C LEU A 59 0.21 19.52 3.10
N ALA A 60 1.07 20.02 3.98
CA ALA A 60 2.26 20.78 3.60
C ALA A 60 3.24 19.92 2.78
N GLY A 61 3.52 18.70 3.23
CA GLY A 61 4.39 17.76 2.52
C GLY A 61 3.85 17.39 1.15
N SER A 62 2.55 17.12 1.03
CA SER A 62 1.92 16.82 -0.26
C SER A 62 2.01 17.98 -1.24
N ALA A 63 1.83 19.22 -0.76
CA ALA A 63 1.93 20.41 -1.59
C ALA A 63 3.37 20.61 -2.12
N VAL A 64 4.37 20.49 -1.24
CA VAL A 64 5.78 20.62 -1.62
C VAL A 64 6.23 19.50 -2.54
N GLN A 65 5.93 18.25 -2.20
CA GLN A 65 6.26 17.09 -3.04
C GLN A 65 5.56 17.17 -4.40
N GLY A 66 4.30 17.62 -4.42
CA GLY A 66 3.53 17.83 -5.66
C GLY A 66 4.19 18.86 -6.57
N ALA A 67 4.64 19.99 -6.03
CA ALA A 67 5.34 21.02 -6.80
C ALA A 67 6.65 20.46 -7.39
N ILE A 68 7.49 19.80 -6.57
CA ILE A 68 8.77 19.23 -7.01
C ILE A 68 8.55 18.14 -8.08
N ALA A 69 7.65 17.19 -7.82
CA ALA A 69 7.40 16.08 -8.73
C ALA A 69 6.79 16.52 -10.05
N SER A 70 5.89 17.52 -10.03
CA SER A 70 5.26 18.05 -11.26
C SER A 70 6.25 18.81 -12.12
N GLU A 71 7.16 19.59 -11.54
CA GLU A 71 8.23 20.27 -12.27
C GLU A 71 9.16 19.26 -12.94
N ALA A 72 9.60 18.25 -12.20
CA ALA A 72 10.45 17.19 -12.74
C ALA A 72 9.76 16.36 -13.83
N ALA A 73 8.48 16.04 -13.67
CA ALA A 73 7.70 15.32 -14.67
C ALA A 73 7.50 16.17 -15.94
N ALA A 74 7.25 17.47 -15.80
CA ALA A 74 7.13 18.37 -16.93
C ALA A 74 8.45 18.51 -17.71
N GLU A 75 9.58 18.59 -17.00
CA GLU A 75 10.88 18.64 -17.65
C GLU A 75 11.21 17.34 -18.40
N TYR A 76 10.93 16.20 -17.77
CA TYR A 76 11.06 14.89 -18.43
C TYR A 76 10.19 14.83 -19.71
N ALA A 77 8.96 15.29 -19.63
CA ALA A 77 8.01 15.24 -20.76
C ALA A 77 8.43 16.10 -21.97
N LYS A 78 9.15 17.21 -21.74
CA LYS A 78 9.65 18.06 -22.86
C LYS A 78 10.59 17.31 -23.81
N GLY A 79 11.36 16.36 -23.30
CA GLY A 79 12.28 15.53 -24.08
C GLY A 79 11.64 14.28 -24.70
N MET A 80 10.35 14.04 -24.46
CA MET A 80 9.70 12.80 -24.85
C MET A 80 8.71 12.98 -26.00
N THR A 81 8.70 12.03 -26.92
CA THR A 81 7.65 11.90 -27.91
C THR A 81 6.47 11.14 -27.32
N LEU A 82 5.24 11.61 -27.55
CA LEU A 82 4.03 10.92 -27.09
C LEU A 82 4.02 9.46 -27.60
N PRO A 83 3.94 8.47 -26.69
CA PRO A 83 3.90 7.07 -27.10
C PRO A 83 2.58 6.77 -27.82
N LYS A 84 2.67 6.00 -28.91
CA LYS A 84 1.48 5.49 -29.60
C LYS A 84 1.01 4.22 -28.89
N ILE A 85 -0.18 4.29 -28.32
CA ILE A 85 -0.85 3.14 -27.70
C ILE A 85 -1.69 2.45 -28.77
N SER A 86 -1.44 1.16 -29.03
CA SER A 86 -2.23 0.42 -30.01
C SER A 86 -3.67 0.17 -29.54
N ASN A 87 -4.62 0.17 -30.47
CA ASN A 87 -6.02 -0.16 -30.17
C ASN A 87 -6.16 -1.57 -29.54
N ALA A 88 -5.30 -2.52 -29.94
CA ALA A 88 -5.27 -3.85 -29.34
C ALA A 88 -4.94 -3.79 -27.84
N LYS A 89 -3.92 -2.99 -27.44
CA LYS A 89 -3.56 -2.81 -26.04
C LYS A 89 -4.68 -2.14 -25.24
N ILE A 90 -5.32 -1.11 -25.82
CA ILE A 90 -6.48 -0.45 -25.19
C ILE A 90 -7.62 -1.45 -24.97
N LYS A 91 -7.91 -2.28 -25.98
CA LYS A 91 -8.95 -3.32 -25.89
C LYS A 91 -8.66 -4.30 -24.77
N THR A 92 -7.43 -4.83 -24.68
CA THR A 92 -7.02 -5.77 -23.64
C THR A 92 -7.20 -5.16 -22.24
N ILE A 93 -6.69 -3.94 -22.01
CA ILE A 93 -6.83 -3.26 -20.71
C ILE A 93 -8.31 -3.03 -20.36
N LYS A 94 -9.12 -2.63 -21.33
CA LYS A 94 -10.56 -2.45 -21.11
C LYS A 94 -11.26 -3.77 -20.75
N GLU A 95 -10.89 -4.86 -21.40
CA GLU A 95 -11.43 -6.21 -21.10
C GLU A 95 -11.05 -6.67 -19.70
N GLU A 96 -9.80 -6.44 -19.27
CA GLU A 96 -9.32 -6.75 -17.92
C GLU A 96 -10.07 -5.94 -16.86
N ILE A 97 -10.20 -4.61 -17.05
CA ILE A 97 -10.92 -3.73 -16.13
C ILE A 97 -12.40 -4.14 -15.99
N LEU A 98 -13.04 -4.49 -17.09
CA LEU A 98 -14.47 -4.84 -17.10
C LEU A 98 -14.75 -6.33 -16.83
N ALA A 99 -13.72 -7.15 -16.65
CA ALA A 99 -13.87 -8.58 -16.41
C ALA A 99 -14.82 -8.95 -15.26
N PRO A 100 -14.80 -8.26 -14.08
CA PRO A 100 -15.71 -8.58 -13.00
C PRO A 100 -17.20 -8.45 -13.35
N LEU A 101 -17.56 -7.51 -14.26
CA LEU A 101 -18.95 -7.36 -14.72
C LEU A 101 -19.44 -8.51 -15.61
N LYS A 102 -18.51 -9.21 -16.24
CA LYS A 102 -18.83 -10.29 -17.20
C LYS A 102 -18.91 -11.66 -16.54
N ARG A 103 -18.54 -11.78 -15.27
CA ARG A 103 -18.57 -13.06 -14.57
C ARG A 103 -19.97 -13.39 -14.09
N GLU A 104 -20.47 -14.57 -14.47
CA GLU A 104 -21.76 -15.09 -14.00
C GLU A 104 -21.67 -15.58 -12.55
N LYS A 105 -20.52 -16.15 -12.17
CA LYS A 105 -20.25 -16.71 -10.84
C LYS A 105 -19.00 -16.07 -10.26
N GLY A 106 -18.94 -15.97 -8.95
CA GLY A 106 -17.79 -15.40 -8.25
C GLY A 106 -18.18 -14.79 -6.91
N TYR A 107 -17.22 -14.09 -6.31
CA TYR A 107 -17.36 -13.51 -4.98
C TYR A 107 -17.70 -12.02 -5.08
N GLY A 108 -18.68 -11.59 -4.29
CA GLY A 108 -18.99 -10.15 -4.15
C GLY A 108 -17.85 -9.42 -3.43
N PRO A 109 -17.47 -8.22 -3.89
CA PRO A 109 -16.33 -7.48 -3.31
C PRO A 109 -16.54 -7.13 -1.83
N ALA A 110 -17.76 -6.81 -1.42
CA ALA A 110 -18.07 -6.50 -0.02
C ALA A 110 -17.74 -7.67 0.92
N TRP A 111 -18.10 -8.89 0.54
CA TRP A 111 -17.79 -10.07 1.34
C TRP A 111 -16.29 -10.34 1.42
N VAL A 112 -15.56 -10.25 0.32
CA VAL A 112 -14.10 -10.45 0.30
C VAL A 112 -13.40 -9.37 1.13
N THR A 113 -13.85 -8.11 1.03
CA THR A 113 -13.34 -7.01 1.85
C THR A 113 -13.58 -7.24 3.34
N GLN A 114 -14.77 -7.68 3.75
CA GLN A 114 -15.06 -7.98 5.15
C GLN A 114 -14.21 -9.13 5.67
N THR A 115 -13.98 -10.16 4.85
CA THR A 115 -13.08 -11.27 5.20
C THR A 115 -11.66 -10.77 5.39
N LEU A 116 -11.14 -9.95 4.47
CA LEU A 116 -9.82 -9.34 4.58
C LEU A 116 -9.69 -8.48 5.84
N GLN A 117 -10.70 -7.68 6.16
CA GLN A 117 -10.74 -6.88 7.39
C GLN A 117 -10.70 -7.77 8.63
N GLY A 118 -11.44 -8.88 8.64
CA GLY A 118 -11.41 -9.86 9.73
C GLY A 118 -10.03 -10.48 9.97
N ILE A 119 -9.22 -10.61 8.92
CA ILE A 119 -7.83 -11.10 8.99
C ILE A 119 -6.89 -10.01 9.52
N MET A 120 -7.04 -8.76 9.06
CA MET A 120 -6.06 -7.69 9.26
C MET A 120 -6.28 -6.86 10.53
N ILE A 121 -7.54 -6.71 11.00
CA ILE A 121 -7.90 -5.87 12.16
C ILE A 121 -7.48 -6.44 13.52
N PRO A 122 -7.43 -7.77 13.76
CA PRO A 122 -7.05 -8.29 15.08
C PRO A 122 -5.77 -7.66 15.61
N ASN A 123 -5.77 -7.31 16.91
CA ASN A 123 -4.67 -6.60 17.56
C ASN A 123 -3.32 -7.25 17.35
N PHE A 124 -3.26 -8.58 17.33
CA PHE A 124 -2.03 -9.36 17.15
C PHE A 124 -1.51 -9.39 15.70
N VAL A 125 -2.24 -8.83 14.77
CA VAL A 125 -1.81 -8.64 13.38
C VAL A 125 -1.52 -7.17 13.11
N LEU A 126 -2.42 -6.28 13.55
CA LEU A 126 -2.34 -4.87 13.22
C LEU A 126 -1.35 -4.10 14.11
N TYR A 127 -1.39 -4.31 15.43
CA TYR A 127 -0.65 -3.49 16.40
C TYR A 127 0.47 -4.28 17.09
N ILE A 128 0.12 -5.32 17.84
CA ILE A 128 1.04 -6.14 18.62
C ILE A 128 1.37 -7.40 17.82
N LYS A 129 2.36 -7.30 16.96
CA LYS A 129 2.68 -8.34 15.98
C LYS A 129 3.48 -9.47 16.62
N LYS A 130 3.24 -10.70 16.14
CA LYS A 130 4.01 -11.89 16.48
C LYS A 130 4.16 -12.75 15.24
N GLU A 131 5.34 -13.34 15.02
CA GLU A 131 5.65 -14.09 13.79
C GLU A 131 4.62 -15.16 13.44
N SER A 132 4.22 -15.98 14.44
CA SER A 132 3.24 -17.04 14.20
C SER A 132 1.89 -16.54 13.71
N LEU A 133 1.43 -15.40 14.26
CA LEU A 133 0.14 -14.79 13.90
C LEU A 133 0.22 -14.03 12.58
N LEU A 134 1.35 -13.38 12.30
CA LEU A 134 1.61 -12.76 10.99
C LEU A 134 1.66 -13.82 9.89
N LYS A 135 2.30 -14.98 10.12
CA LYS A 135 2.32 -16.09 9.16
C LYS A 135 0.93 -16.65 8.90
N ALA A 136 0.12 -16.82 9.94
CA ALA A 136 -1.26 -17.27 9.79
C ALA A 136 -2.08 -16.27 8.98
N ALA A 137 -1.99 -14.97 9.31
CA ALA A 137 -2.67 -13.92 8.56
C ALA A 137 -2.21 -13.87 7.09
N LEU A 138 -0.91 -14.02 6.84
CA LEU A 138 -0.36 -14.04 5.47
C LEU A 138 -0.93 -15.22 4.67
N ALA A 139 -0.99 -16.42 5.23
CA ALA A 139 -1.57 -17.57 4.55
C ALA A 139 -3.04 -17.35 4.15
N TYR A 140 -3.84 -16.69 5.02
CA TYR A 140 -5.22 -16.32 4.67
C TYR A 140 -5.28 -15.24 3.60
N VAL A 141 -4.38 -14.27 3.61
CA VAL A 141 -4.34 -13.22 2.57
C VAL A 141 -3.90 -13.80 1.22
N GLU A 142 -2.94 -14.73 1.22
CA GLU A 142 -2.53 -15.46 0.02
C GLU A 142 -3.67 -16.30 -0.55
N GLU A 143 -4.47 -16.95 0.29
CA GLU A 143 -5.69 -17.64 -0.12
C GLU A 143 -6.71 -16.68 -0.79
N LEU A 144 -6.89 -15.49 -0.22
CA LEU A 144 -7.74 -14.46 -0.85
C LEU A 144 -7.17 -13.98 -2.19
N ARG A 145 -5.85 -13.81 -2.29
CA ARG A 145 -5.17 -13.41 -3.53
C ARG A 145 -5.33 -14.45 -4.63
N ASP A 146 -5.09 -15.71 -4.30
CA ASP A 146 -4.97 -16.77 -5.30
C ASP A 146 -6.32 -17.32 -5.75
N HIS A 147 -7.31 -17.37 -4.86
CA HIS A 147 -8.58 -18.03 -5.13
C HIS A 147 -9.79 -17.10 -5.17
N HIS A 148 -9.77 -15.96 -4.45
CA HIS A 148 -10.93 -15.06 -4.38
C HIS A 148 -10.78 -13.84 -5.28
N MET A 149 -9.60 -13.21 -5.29
CA MET A 149 -9.34 -12.02 -6.10
C MET A 149 -9.56 -12.25 -7.60
N PRO A 150 -9.10 -13.36 -8.23
CA PRO A 150 -9.37 -13.64 -9.64
C PRO A 150 -10.85 -13.88 -9.94
N MET A 151 -11.64 -14.23 -8.94
CA MET A 151 -13.07 -14.54 -9.06
C MET A 151 -13.97 -13.41 -8.53
N LEU A 152 -13.45 -12.21 -8.30
CA LEU A 152 -14.27 -11.07 -7.94
C LEU A 152 -15.29 -10.77 -9.04
N ARG A 153 -16.57 -10.67 -8.65
CA ARG A 153 -17.70 -10.41 -9.54
C ARG A 153 -18.36 -9.09 -9.16
N ALA A 154 -18.82 -8.36 -10.16
CA ALA A 154 -19.55 -7.12 -9.96
C ALA A 154 -20.89 -7.16 -10.69
N ALA A 155 -21.97 -6.73 -10.06
CA ALA A 155 -23.29 -6.63 -10.64
C ALA A 155 -23.49 -5.33 -11.43
N ASP A 156 -22.78 -4.27 -11.03
CA ASP A 156 -22.88 -2.95 -11.63
C ASP A 156 -21.52 -2.20 -11.56
N LEU A 157 -21.48 -0.96 -12.02
CA LEU A 157 -20.28 -0.13 -12.02
C LEU A 157 -19.82 0.27 -10.60
N HIS A 158 -20.73 0.34 -9.64
CA HIS A 158 -20.37 0.60 -8.25
C HIS A 158 -19.62 -0.61 -7.65
N GLU A 159 -20.15 -1.80 -7.83
CA GLU A 159 -19.46 -3.02 -7.40
C GLU A 159 -18.18 -3.28 -8.20
N LEU A 160 -18.11 -2.85 -9.48
CA LEU A 160 -16.87 -2.91 -10.25
C LEU A 160 -15.75 -2.10 -9.58
N ARG A 161 -16.04 -0.88 -9.14
CA ARG A 161 -15.09 -0.06 -8.37
C ARG A 161 -14.67 -0.78 -7.09
N LEU A 162 -15.63 -1.30 -6.33
CA LEU A 162 -15.34 -2.05 -5.11
C LEU A 162 -14.50 -3.31 -5.38
N ALA A 163 -14.71 -4.01 -6.50
CA ALA A 163 -13.91 -5.17 -6.86
C ALA A 163 -12.43 -4.81 -7.09
N HIS A 164 -12.16 -3.70 -7.77
CA HIS A 164 -10.79 -3.21 -7.96
C HIS A 164 -10.17 -2.70 -6.65
N GLU A 165 -10.94 -2.01 -5.81
CA GLU A 165 -10.47 -1.59 -4.48
C GLU A 165 -10.14 -2.80 -3.62
N THR A 166 -10.98 -3.83 -3.60
CA THR A 166 -10.74 -5.08 -2.87
C THR A 166 -9.46 -5.78 -3.35
N ALA A 167 -9.24 -5.87 -4.65
CA ALA A 167 -8.02 -6.44 -5.20
C ALA A 167 -6.77 -5.66 -4.75
N ASN A 168 -6.81 -4.33 -4.81
CA ASN A 168 -5.71 -3.49 -4.32
C ASN A 168 -5.48 -3.63 -2.82
N MET A 169 -6.55 -3.77 -2.02
CA MET A 169 -6.45 -3.98 -0.58
C MET A 169 -5.81 -5.32 -0.22
N ILE A 170 -6.10 -6.40 -0.96
CA ILE A 170 -5.47 -7.71 -0.77
C ILE A 170 -3.97 -7.61 -1.01
N ILE A 171 -3.54 -6.98 -2.12
CA ILE A 171 -2.13 -6.76 -2.44
C ILE A 171 -1.44 -5.92 -1.36
N SER A 172 -2.07 -4.85 -0.90
CA SER A 172 -1.54 -3.98 0.16
C SER A 172 -1.41 -4.72 1.50
N ALA A 173 -2.36 -5.60 1.83
CA ALA A 173 -2.31 -6.44 3.02
C ALA A 173 -1.14 -7.43 2.97
N GLU A 174 -0.92 -8.08 1.83
CA GLU A 174 0.21 -8.97 1.61
C GLU A 174 1.54 -8.23 1.76
N MET A 175 1.70 -7.05 1.13
CA MET A 175 2.87 -6.20 1.29
C MET A 175 3.16 -5.88 2.76
N LYS A 176 2.13 -5.47 3.51
CA LYS A 176 2.23 -5.13 4.92
C LYS A 176 2.65 -6.33 5.77
N LEU A 177 2.07 -7.48 5.55
CA LEU A 177 2.38 -8.70 6.32
C LEU A 177 3.80 -9.20 6.03
N LYS A 178 4.21 -9.23 4.76
CA LYS A 178 5.57 -9.60 4.34
C LYS A 178 6.62 -8.65 4.91
N ALA A 179 6.39 -7.34 4.84
CA ALA A 179 7.28 -6.34 5.44
C ALA A 179 7.34 -6.47 6.97
N SER A 180 6.20 -6.72 7.62
CA SER A 180 6.14 -6.93 9.08
C SER A 180 6.85 -8.21 9.53
N LEU A 181 6.81 -9.27 8.74
CA LEU A 181 7.54 -10.51 8.99
C LEU A 181 9.05 -10.32 8.82
N MET A 182 9.45 -9.57 7.80
CA MET A 182 10.84 -9.30 7.50
C MET A 182 11.51 -8.46 8.60
N ARG A 183 10.83 -7.42 9.14
CA ARG A 183 11.38 -6.53 10.18
C ARG A 183 11.35 -7.19 11.55
N LYS A 184 12.51 -7.65 12.02
CA LYS A 184 12.68 -8.34 13.30
C LYS A 184 13.17 -7.38 14.38
N GLU A 185 12.43 -6.34 14.63
CA GLU A 185 12.63 -5.34 15.68
C GLU A 185 11.31 -4.65 16.00
N SER A 186 11.28 -3.81 17.03
CA SER A 186 10.20 -2.87 17.32
C SER A 186 10.67 -1.43 17.11
N ARG A 187 9.93 -0.67 16.28
CA ARG A 187 10.26 0.73 15.97
C ARG A 187 8.98 1.50 15.64
N CYS A 188 8.80 2.67 16.25
CA CYS A 188 7.63 3.52 16.03
C CYS A 188 6.31 2.74 16.20
N SER A 189 5.44 2.72 15.21
CA SER A 189 4.18 1.97 15.21
C SER A 189 4.34 0.48 14.87
N HIS A 190 5.52 0.03 14.49
CA HIS A 190 5.82 -1.38 14.27
C HIS A 190 6.30 -2.02 15.56
N TYR A 191 5.38 -2.67 16.29
CA TYR A 191 5.71 -3.40 17.52
C TYR A 191 5.64 -4.91 17.30
N ARG A 192 6.74 -5.60 17.63
CA ARG A 192 6.91 -7.04 17.56
C ARG A 192 7.05 -7.60 18.97
N LEU A 193 6.10 -8.42 19.42
CA LEU A 193 6.17 -9.06 20.74
C LEU A 193 7.35 -10.03 20.86
N ASP A 194 7.74 -10.64 19.75
CA ASP A 194 8.88 -11.55 19.66
C ASP A 194 10.23 -10.85 19.44
N TYR A 195 10.22 -9.55 19.13
CA TYR A 195 11.39 -8.67 18.98
C TYR A 195 11.07 -7.28 19.55
N PRO A 196 10.92 -7.13 20.88
CA PRO A 196 10.37 -5.91 21.48
C PRO A 196 11.31 -4.70 21.43
N GLU A 197 12.60 -4.93 21.25
CA GLU A 197 13.61 -3.87 21.27
C GLU A 197 13.93 -3.35 19.86
N PRO A 198 14.32 -2.05 19.72
CA PRO A 198 14.85 -1.51 18.48
C PRO A 198 16.21 -2.13 18.16
N ASP A 199 16.43 -2.47 16.90
CA ASP A 199 17.73 -2.93 16.40
C ASP A 199 18.26 -1.98 15.32
N THR A 200 18.73 -0.83 15.76
CA THR A 200 19.25 0.22 14.87
C THR A 200 20.45 -0.25 14.04
N LYS A 201 21.24 -1.17 14.56
CA LYS A 201 22.40 -1.71 13.83
C LYS A 201 22.00 -2.43 12.55
N ASN A 202 20.93 -3.19 12.58
CA ASN A 202 20.50 -4.02 11.45
C ASN A 202 19.30 -3.43 10.70
N TRP A 203 18.51 -2.54 11.33
CA TRP A 203 17.23 -2.07 10.81
C TRP A 203 17.11 -0.56 10.66
N ASN A 204 18.23 0.17 10.64
CA ASN A 204 18.23 1.59 10.22
C ASN A 204 18.06 1.69 8.70
N ALA A 205 16.93 1.17 8.21
CA ALA A 205 16.66 0.97 6.80
C ALA A 205 15.17 0.98 6.48
N TRP A 206 14.83 1.31 5.24
CA TRP A 206 13.53 1.02 4.65
C TRP A 206 13.43 -0.44 4.21
N ILE A 207 12.22 -0.94 4.08
CA ILE A 207 11.90 -2.17 3.37
C ILE A 207 11.19 -1.77 2.08
N ASN A 208 11.85 -1.96 0.97
CA ASN A 208 11.30 -1.72 -0.35
C ASN A 208 10.70 -3.02 -0.90
N ILE A 209 9.57 -2.91 -1.59
CA ILE A 209 8.88 -4.04 -2.19
C ILE A 209 8.81 -3.84 -3.68
N TYR A 210 9.30 -4.80 -4.44
CA TYR A 210 9.31 -4.79 -5.90
C TYR A 210 8.55 -6.00 -6.43
N LYS A 211 7.96 -5.83 -7.62
CA LYS A 211 7.44 -6.96 -8.38
C LYS A 211 8.60 -7.65 -9.11
N GLY A 212 8.82 -8.93 -8.81
CA GLY A 212 9.80 -9.76 -9.51
C GLY A 212 9.37 -10.09 -10.92
N HIS A 213 10.33 -10.60 -11.73
CA HIS A 213 10.04 -11.08 -13.09
C HIS A 213 9.06 -12.26 -13.12
N ASP A 214 9.04 -13.04 -12.06
CA ASP A 214 8.12 -14.15 -11.79
C ASP A 214 6.73 -13.70 -11.31
N GLY A 215 6.56 -12.39 -11.07
CA GLY A 215 5.34 -11.80 -10.53
C GLY A 215 5.27 -11.75 -9.00
N GLU A 216 6.21 -12.41 -8.31
CA GLU A 216 6.26 -12.46 -6.86
C GLU A 216 6.79 -11.15 -6.25
N MET A 217 6.41 -10.89 -4.97
CA MET A 217 6.91 -9.74 -4.22
C MET A 217 8.33 -10.00 -3.73
N LYS A 218 9.28 -9.16 -4.13
CA LYS A 218 10.65 -9.14 -3.63
C LYS A 218 10.83 -8.01 -2.64
N LEU A 219 11.33 -8.34 -1.44
CA LEU A 219 11.58 -7.38 -0.38
C LEU A 219 13.08 -7.17 -0.23
N GLU A 220 13.49 -5.91 -0.20
CA GLU A 220 14.88 -5.50 -0.05
C GLU A 220 15.02 -4.45 1.05
N LYS A 221 16.10 -4.53 1.82
CA LYS A 221 16.47 -3.47 2.76
C LYS A 221 17.28 -2.40 2.04
N GLN A 222 16.87 -1.15 2.21
CA GLN A 222 17.61 0.01 1.77
C GLN A 222 18.06 0.80 3.02
N PRO A 223 19.36 0.84 3.35
CA PRO A 223 19.84 1.64 4.46
C PRO A 223 19.50 3.13 4.30
N PHE A 224 19.20 3.83 5.40
CA PHE A 224 18.82 5.25 5.34
C PHE A 224 19.93 6.16 4.82
N ASP A 225 21.19 5.77 5.04
CA ASP A 225 22.37 6.48 4.53
C ASP A 225 22.69 6.18 3.06
N SER A 226 21.97 5.26 2.43
CA SER A 226 22.09 4.94 0.99
C SER A 226 21.13 5.76 0.12
N TRP A 227 20.42 6.72 0.69
CA TRP A 227 19.53 7.58 -0.09
C TRP A 227 20.34 8.35 -1.13
N PRO A 228 19.92 8.40 -2.38
CA PRO A 228 20.60 9.18 -3.40
C PRO A 228 20.58 10.66 -3.03
N SER A 229 21.75 11.24 -2.87
CA SER A 229 21.97 12.68 -2.63
C SER A 229 21.79 13.48 -3.91
#